data_57e06d6d995a1f749e0a83cd8b287736
#
_entry.id   57e06d6d995a1f749e0a83cd8b287736
#
_cell.length_a   1.000
_cell.length_b   1.000
_cell.length_c   1.000
_cell.angle_alpha   90.00
_cell.angle_beta   90.00
_cell.angle_gamma   90.00
#
_symmetry.space_group_name_H-M   'P 1'
#
loop_
_entity.id
_entity.type
_entity.pdbx_description
1 polymer ?
#
loop_
_entity_poly.entity_id
_entity_poly.type
_entity_poly.pdbx_seq_one_letter_code
_entity_poly.pdbx_strand_id
1 'polypeptide(L)'
;RYAEISREMFASGDWVTIRYNALKYFEKPPFHMWVTALSYTLFGVGDWQARLCVALSGMVGLIASMFAATRWYGIRAGLLTGLVLVAAPMWSVASHFNSLDMTLSGAMACVLAFMLLAQHPAATPAARRYWMWACWIAMGVAILTKGLVGIALPGLVLVIYTLISRDF
;
A
#
# COMPACT_ATOMS: atom_id res chain seq x y z
N ARG A 1 4.41 -0.56 -19.49
CA ARG A 1 2.94 -0.59 -19.61
C ARG A 1 2.25 0.38 -18.63
N TYR A 2 2.38 0.23 -17.31
CA TYR A 2 1.68 1.10 -16.34
C TYR A 2 2.08 2.56 -16.41
N ALA A 3 3.37 2.85 -16.63
CA ALA A 3 3.86 4.21 -16.86
C ALA A 3 3.23 4.85 -18.10
N GLU A 4 3.03 4.07 -19.17
CA GLU A 4 2.40 4.56 -20.40
C GLU A 4 0.91 4.85 -20.22
N ILE A 5 0.18 3.96 -19.51
CA ILE A 5 -1.22 4.20 -19.15
C ILE A 5 -1.36 5.51 -18.38
N SER A 6 -0.49 5.74 -17.39
CA SER A 6 -0.50 6.97 -16.60
C SER A 6 -0.11 8.21 -17.42
N ARG A 7 0.76 8.05 -18.42
CA ARG A 7 1.14 9.12 -19.36
C ARG A 7 -0.03 9.49 -20.28
N GLU A 8 -0.75 8.50 -20.81
CA GLU A 8 -1.97 8.76 -21.62
C GLU A 8 -3.05 9.45 -20.77
N MET A 9 -3.25 9.03 -19.52
CA MET A 9 -4.16 9.66 -18.57
C MET A 9 -3.80 11.13 -18.34
N PHE A 10 -2.51 11.42 -18.09
CA PHE A 10 -2.00 12.78 -17.94
C PHE A 10 -2.19 13.63 -19.20
N ALA A 11 -1.85 13.08 -20.38
CA ALA A 11 -1.91 13.81 -21.66
C ALA A 11 -3.34 14.07 -22.14
N SER A 12 -4.26 13.13 -21.90
CA SER A 12 -5.66 13.27 -22.31
C SER A 12 -6.52 14.06 -21.32
N GLY A 13 -6.10 14.17 -20.06
CA GLY A 13 -6.93 14.73 -18.97
C GLY A 13 -8.09 13.82 -18.55
N ASP A 14 -8.24 12.62 -19.13
CA ASP A 14 -9.28 11.64 -18.77
C ASP A 14 -8.76 10.71 -17.65
N TRP A 15 -9.11 11.02 -16.42
CA TRP A 15 -8.69 10.27 -15.22
C TRP A 15 -9.63 9.11 -14.88
N VAL A 16 -10.73 8.96 -15.60
CA VAL A 16 -11.76 7.94 -15.36
C VAL A 16 -11.60 6.77 -16.31
N THR A 17 -11.48 7.05 -17.61
CA THR A 17 -11.36 6.02 -18.63
C THR A 17 -9.90 5.66 -18.85
N ILE A 18 -9.47 4.58 -18.21
CA ILE A 18 -8.10 4.08 -18.39
C ILE A 18 -7.90 3.61 -19.84
N ARG A 19 -6.83 4.09 -20.47
CA ARG A 19 -6.46 3.72 -21.85
C ARG A 19 -5.02 3.22 -21.91
N TYR A 20 -4.78 2.30 -22.84
CA TYR A 20 -3.46 1.82 -23.19
C TYR A 20 -3.36 1.72 -24.70
N ASN A 21 -2.46 2.46 -25.33
CA ASN A 21 -2.35 2.62 -26.78
C ASN A 21 -3.72 3.03 -27.41
N ALA A 22 -4.35 4.04 -26.83
CA ALA A 22 -5.67 4.56 -27.18
C ALA A 22 -6.86 3.57 -27.00
N LEU A 23 -6.62 2.31 -26.62
CA LEU A 23 -7.66 1.33 -26.35
C LEU A 23 -8.08 1.37 -24.88
N LYS A 24 -9.37 1.16 -24.60
CA LYS A 24 -9.89 1.09 -23.22
C LYS A 24 -9.29 -0.11 -22.48
N TYR A 25 -8.76 0.14 -21.29
CA TYR A 25 -8.08 -0.86 -20.47
C TYR A 25 -8.83 -1.06 -19.15
N PHE A 26 -9.50 -2.21 -18.98
CA PHE A 26 -10.32 -2.53 -17.81
C PHE A 26 -9.72 -3.65 -16.93
N GLU A 27 -8.47 -4.03 -17.17
CA GLU A 27 -7.86 -5.19 -16.52
C GLU A 27 -7.49 -4.95 -15.06
N LYS A 28 -7.18 -3.71 -14.71
CA LYS A 28 -6.70 -3.35 -13.36
C LYS A 28 -7.40 -2.09 -12.82
N PRO A 29 -7.59 -2.02 -11.49
CA PRO A 29 -8.12 -0.83 -10.83
C PRO A 29 -7.17 0.38 -10.95
N PRO A 30 -7.67 1.62 -10.76
CA PRO A 30 -7.00 2.83 -11.20
C PRO A 30 -5.98 3.44 -10.23
N PHE A 31 -5.95 3.07 -8.96
CA PHE A 31 -5.20 3.80 -7.91
C PHE A 31 -3.73 4.04 -8.27
N HIS A 32 -3.03 2.99 -8.68
CA HIS A 32 -1.62 3.10 -9.06
C HIS A 32 -1.39 4.06 -10.23
N MET A 33 -2.29 4.02 -11.24
CA MET A 33 -2.23 4.89 -12.40
C MET A 33 -2.52 6.34 -12.01
N TRP A 34 -3.49 6.57 -11.12
CA TRP A 34 -3.80 7.91 -10.61
C TRP A 34 -2.62 8.54 -9.88
N VAL A 35 -1.97 7.80 -8.98
CA VAL A 35 -0.82 8.33 -8.24
C VAL A 35 0.36 8.59 -9.17
N THR A 36 0.59 7.74 -10.17
CA THR A 36 1.65 7.94 -11.15
C THR A 36 1.33 9.12 -12.08
N ALA A 37 0.08 9.26 -12.55
CA ALA A 37 -0.35 10.41 -13.36
C ALA A 37 -0.26 11.72 -12.56
N LEU A 38 -0.61 11.70 -11.26
CA LEU A 38 -0.43 12.84 -10.37
C LEU A 38 1.05 13.22 -10.25
N SER A 39 1.95 12.24 -10.13
CA SER A 39 3.39 12.47 -10.14
C SER A 39 3.85 13.17 -11.44
N TYR A 40 3.32 12.77 -12.59
CA TYR A 40 3.60 13.42 -13.87
C TYR A 40 3.06 14.85 -13.92
N THR A 41 1.90 15.10 -13.33
CA THR A 41 1.31 16.45 -13.27
C THR A 41 2.16 17.40 -12.42
N LEU A 42 2.72 16.92 -11.30
CA LEU A 42 3.48 17.75 -10.36
C LEU A 42 4.94 17.94 -10.77
N PHE A 43 5.57 16.94 -11.35
CA PHE A 43 7.02 16.89 -11.56
C PHE A 43 7.43 16.69 -13.03
N GLY A 44 6.46 16.61 -13.94
CA GLY A 44 6.71 16.30 -15.35
C GLY A 44 6.87 14.80 -15.62
N VAL A 45 6.90 14.42 -16.90
CA VAL A 45 7.02 13.02 -17.33
C VAL A 45 8.49 12.59 -17.34
N GLY A 46 8.81 11.54 -16.60
CA GLY A 46 10.18 11.00 -16.52
C GLY A 46 10.23 9.66 -15.77
N ASP A 47 11.42 9.07 -15.75
CA ASP A 47 11.60 7.71 -15.21
C ASP A 47 11.45 7.63 -13.70
N TRP A 48 11.94 8.59 -12.93
CA TRP A 48 11.82 8.59 -11.48
C TRP A 48 10.38 8.92 -11.05
N GLN A 49 9.70 9.81 -11.77
CA GLN A 49 8.29 10.12 -11.52
C GLN A 49 7.40 8.90 -11.73
N ALA A 50 7.70 8.11 -12.77
CA ALA A 50 7.00 6.84 -13.00
C ALA A 50 7.14 5.86 -11.84
N ARG A 51 8.24 5.91 -11.10
CA ARG A 51 8.56 5.00 -9.98
C ARG A 51 8.19 5.56 -8.62
N LEU A 52 7.83 6.83 -8.53
CA LEU A 52 7.56 7.50 -7.26
C LEU A 52 6.45 6.80 -6.46
N CYS A 53 5.39 6.35 -7.13
CA CYS A 53 4.27 5.62 -6.49
C CYS A 53 4.77 4.35 -5.77
N VAL A 54 5.58 3.53 -6.43
CA VAL A 54 6.07 2.27 -5.84
C VAL A 54 7.09 2.51 -4.74
N ALA A 55 7.97 3.49 -4.90
CA ALA A 55 8.95 3.87 -3.88
C ALA A 55 8.26 4.39 -2.60
N LEU A 56 7.28 5.28 -2.76
CA LEU A 56 6.48 5.79 -1.63
C LEU A 56 5.68 4.67 -0.96
N SER A 57 5.07 3.76 -1.72
CA SER A 57 4.33 2.64 -1.17
C SER A 57 5.23 1.71 -0.35
N GLY A 58 6.43 1.41 -0.85
CA GLY A 58 7.44 0.63 -0.13
C GLY A 58 7.88 1.31 1.17
N MET A 59 8.12 2.61 1.10
CA MET A 59 8.54 3.40 2.27
C MET A 59 7.44 3.50 3.32
N VAL A 60 6.20 3.75 2.92
CA VAL A 60 5.06 3.84 3.84
C VAL A 60 4.80 2.50 4.53
N GLY A 61 4.81 1.38 3.77
CA GLY A 61 4.68 0.04 4.34
C GLY A 61 5.81 -0.31 5.30
N LEU A 62 7.05 0.07 4.98
CA LEU A 62 8.22 -0.08 5.84
C LEU A 62 8.04 0.66 7.16
N ILE A 63 7.74 1.97 7.09
CA ILE A 63 7.55 2.83 8.27
C ILE A 63 6.40 2.33 9.14
N ALA A 64 5.27 1.95 8.54
CA ALA A 64 4.12 1.41 9.27
C ALA A 64 4.48 0.12 10.02
N SER A 65 5.20 -0.80 9.38
CA SER A 65 5.67 -2.05 10.00
C SER A 65 6.66 -1.81 11.14
N MET A 66 7.64 -0.91 10.94
CA MET A 66 8.59 -0.50 11.98
C MET A 66 7.88 0.13 13.17
N PHE A 67 6.92 1.00 12.92
CA PHE A 67 6.17 1.68 13.97
C PHE A 67 5.33 0.67 14.78
N ALA A 68 4.62 -0.25 14.13
CA ALA A 68 3.87 -1.29 14.81
C ALA A 68 4.78 -2.18 15.67
N ALA A 69 5.91 -2.65 15.13
CA ALA A 69 6.88 -3.45 15.85
C ALA A 69 7.49 -2.70 17.04
N THR A 70 7.78 -1.41 16.89
CA THR A 70 8.28 -0.54 17.95
C THR A 70 7.27 -0.43 19.10
N ARG A 71 6.00 -0.27 18.78
CA ARG A 71 4.92 -0.15 19.78
C ARG A 71 4.70 -1.44 20.58
N TRP A 72 4.84 -2.60 19.93
CA TRP A 72 4.63 -3.90 20.56
C TRP A 72 5.86 -4.44 21.32
N TYR A 73 7.05 -4.27 20.76
CA TYR A 73 8.26 -4.97 21.20
C TYR A 73 9.43 -4.04 21.49
N GLY A 74 9.22 -2.72 21.39
CA GLY A 74 10.23 -1.71 21.63
C GLY A 74 11.10 -1.34 20.43
N ILE A 75 11.91 -0.29 20.59
CA ILE A 75 12.65 0.35 19.49
C ILE A 75 13.59 -0.62 18.76
N ARG A 76 14.23 -1.54 19.47
CA ARG A 76 15.14 -2.52 18.85
C ARG A 76 14.43 -3.42 17.86
N ALA A 77 13.21 -3.89 18.19
CA ALA A 77 12.39 -4.70 17.29
C ALA A 77 11.95 -3.89 16.06
N GLY A 78 11.56 -2.63 16.24
CA GLY A 78 11.23 -1.75 15.12
C GLY A 78 12.40 -1.56 14.16
N LEU A 79 13.60 -1.30 14.66
CA LEU A 79 14.81 -1.15 13.84
C LEU A 79 15.16 -2.46 13.10
N LEU A 80 15.08 -3.60 13.80
CA LEU A 80 15.32 -4.91 13.19
C LEU A 80 14.28 -5.22 12.10
N THR A 81 12.99 -4.88 12.31
CA THR A 81 11.94 -5.00 11.29
C THR A 81 12.29 -4.20 10.04
N GLY A 82 12.74 -2.95 10.22
CA GLY A 82 13.18 -2.13 9.10
C GLY A 82 14.37 -2.74 8.36
N LEU A 83 15.38 -3.18 9.10
CA LEU A 83 16.58 -3.81 8.53
C LEU A 83 16.23 -5.07 7.71
N VAL A 84 15.38 -5.95 8.27
CA VAL A 84 14.94 -7.19 7.61
C VAL A 84 14.16 -6.87 6.33
N LEU A 85 13.22 -5.92 6.37
CA LEU A 85 12.45 -5.54 5.17
C LEU A 85 13.33 -4.92 4.08
N VAL A 86 14.26 -4.03 4.45
CA VAL A 86 15.18 -3.42 3.48
C VAL A 86 16.16 -4.46 2.93
N ALA A 87 16.60 -5.42 3.76
CA ALA A 87 17.48 -6.50 3.32
C ALA A 87 16.74 -7.57 2.49
N ALA A 88 15.41 -7.63 2.53
CA ALA A 88 14.62 -8.58 1.75
C ALA A 88 14.66 -8.21 0.26
N PRO A 89 15.26 -9.04 -0.63
CA PRO A 89 15.43 -8.69 -2.04
C PRO A 89 14.12 -8.36 -2.74
N MET A 90 13.05 -9.11 -2.45
CA MET A 90 11.73 -8.89 -3.04
C MET A 90 11.16 -7.52 -2.70
N TRP A 91 11.32 -7.04 -1.45
CA TRP A 91 10.87 -5.71 -1.05
C TRP A 91 11.67 -4.60 -1.72
N SER A 92 12.99 -4.68 -1.63
CA SER A 92 13.90 -3.67 -2.17
C SER A 92 13.83 -3.60 -3.69
N VAL A 93 13.91 -4.73 -4.38
CA VAL A 93 13.85 -4.78 -5.85
C VAL A 93 12.49 -4.30 -6.35
N ALA A 94 11.37 -4.79 -5.78
CA ALA A 94 10.03 -4.37 -6.19
C ALA A 94 9.77 -2.87 -6.00
N SER A 95 10.42 -2.23 -5.03
CA SER A 95 10.32 -0.77 -4.80
C SER A 95 10.94 0.08 -5.92
N HIS A 96 11.73 -0.52 -6.82
CA HIS A 96 12.38 0.17 -7.94
C HIS A 96 11.68 -0.07 -9.29
N PHE A 97 10.79 -1.04 -9.37
CA PHE A 97 10.07 -1.33 -10.61
C PHE A 97 8.64 -0.78 -10.55
N ASN A 98 8.21 -0.08 -11.60
CA ASN A 98 6.84 0.38 -11.72
C ASN A 98 5.90 -0.82 -11.93
N SER A 99 5.48 -1.42 -10.82
CA SER A 99 4.54 -2.54 -10.77
C SER A 99 3.46 -2.32 -9.70
N LEU A 100 2.30 -2.94 -9.89
CA LEU A 100 1.22 -2.91 -8.92
C LEU A 100 1.55 -3.69 -7.63
N ASP A 101 2.51 -4.62 -7.72
CA ASP A 101 2.81 -5.55 -6.62
C ASP A 101 3.37 -4.83 -5.40
N MET A 102 4.29 -3.88 -5.61
CA MET A 102 4.85 -3.11 -4.49
C MET A 102 3.81 -2.17 -3.87
N THR A 103 2.98 -1.52 -4.70
CA THR A 103 1.90 -0.66 -4.21
C THR A 103 0.90 -1.47 -3.37
N LEU A 104 0.55 -2.68 -3.83
CA LEU A 104 -0.28 -3.61 -3.07
C LEU A 104 0.40 -4.04 -1.76
N SER A 105 1.67 -4.48 -1.82
CA SER A 105 2.41 -4.96 -0.65
C SER A 105 2.56 -3.88 0.42
N GLY A 106 2.83 -2.63 0.03
CA GLY A 106 2.87 -1.49 0.94
C GLY A 106 1.53 -1.23 1.61
N ALA A 107 0.43 -1.25 0.84
CA ALA A 107 -0.92 -1.09 1.38
C ALA A 107 -1.29 -2.24 2.34
N MET A 108 -0.98 -3.49 2.00
CA MET A 108 -1.22 -4.65 2.87
C MET A 108 -0.39 -4.60 4.17
N ALA A 109 0.87 -4.17 4.08
CA ALA A 109 1.70 -3.95 5.27
C ALA A 109 1.08 -2.89 6.20
N CYS A 110 0.51 -1.81 5.64
CA CYS A 110 -0.24 -0.81 6.40
C CYS A 110 -1.49 -1.40 7.05
N VAL A 111 -2.28 -2.22 6.33
CA VAL A 111 -3.47 -2.89 6.90
C VAL A 111 -3.10 -3.68 8.16
N LEU A 112 -2.08 -4.55 8.05
CA LEU A 112 -1.66 -5.39 9.16
C LEU A 112 -1.05 -4.57 10.31
N ALA A 113 -0.21 -3.58 10.00
CA ALA A 113 0.40 -2.70 11.00
C ALA A 113 -0.65 -1.89 11.78
N PHE A 114 -1.64 -1.31 11.09
CA PHE A 114 -2.69 -0.50 11.72
C PHE A 114 -3.64 -1.37 12.54
N MET A 115 -3.94 -2.59 12.08
CA MET A 115 -4.68 -3.56 12.87
C MET A 115 -3.93 -3.88 14.19
N LEU A 116 -2.64 -4.22 14.11
CA LEU A 116 -1.83 -4.51 15.30
C LEU A 116 -1.81 -3.31 16.27
N LEU A 117 -1.72 -2.08 15.76
CA LEU A 117 -1.77 -0.87 16.58
C LEU A 117 -3.14 -0.67 17.24
N ALA A 118 -4.23 -1.02 16.56
CA ALA A 118 -5.58 -0.97 17.12
C ALA A 118 -5.77 -1.99 18.25
N GLN A 119 -5.12 -3.16 18.16
CA GLN A 119 -5.22 -4.23 19.16
C GLN A 119 -4.20 -4.07 20.31
N HIS A 120 -3.37 -3.03 20.30
CA HIS A 120 -2.37 -2.83 21.35
C HIS A 120 -3.05 -2.64 22.71
N PRO A 121 -2.60 -3.36 23.79
CA PRO A 121 -3.25 -3.31 25.11
C PRO A 121 -3.34 -1.90 25.71
N ALA A 122 -2.34 -1.06 25.47
CA ALA A 122 -2.30 0.33 25.94
C ALA A 122 -3.02 1.32 24.99
N ALA A 123 -3.72 0.86 23.95
CA ALA A 123 -4.44 1.74 23.04
C ALA A 123 -5.71 2.27 23.72
N THR A 124 -5.86 3.59 23.77
CA THR A 124 -7.11 4.22 24.18
C THR A 124 -8.25 3.91 23.21
N PRO A 125 -9.52 3.99 23.65
CA PRO A 125 -10.65 3.76 22.72
C PRO A 125 -10.63 4.67 21.49
N ALA A 126 -10.18 5.91 21.63
CA ALA A 126 -10.01 6.86 20.52
C ALA A 126 -8.89 6.41 19.56
N ALA A 127 -7.73 6.00 20.10
CA ALA A 127 -6.62 5.50 19.31
C ALA A 127 -6.98 4.21 18.56
N ARG A 128 -7.67 3.27 19.24
CA ARG A 128 -8.18 2.04 18.62
C ARG A 128 -9.07 2.34 17.42
N ARG A 129 -10.04 3.24 17.60
CA ARG A 129 -10.92 3.67 16.51
C ARG A 129 -10.17 4.31 15.35
N TYR A 130 -9.21 5.19 15.65
CA TYR A 130 -8.37 5.83 14.63
C TYR A 130 -7.58 4.81 13.80
N TRP A 131 -6.90 3.86 14.47
CA TRP A 131 -6.12 2.83 13.78
C TRP A 131 -7.01 1.87 12.97
N MET A 132 -8.21 1.57 13.44
CA MET A 132 -9.16 0.77 12.66
C MET A 132 -9.63 1.52 11.41
N TRP A 133 -9.91 2.82 11.48
CA TRP A 133 -10.20 3.60 10.28
C TRP A 133 -9.03 3.61 9.31
N ALA A 134 -7.81 3.81 9.79
CA ALA A 134 -6.60 3.75 8.95
C ALA A 134 -6.43 2.38 8.29
N CYS A 135 -6.71 1.29 9.01
CA CYS A 135 -6.71 -0.08 8.49
C CYS A 135 -7.71 -0.24 7.33
N TRP A 136 -8.96 0.21 7.50
CA TRP A 136 -9.98 0.13 6.45
C TRP A 136 -9.65 1.00 5.23
N ILE A 137 -9.10 2.19 5.43
CA ILE A 137 -8.62 3.05 4.34
C ILE A 137 -7.50 2.35 3.56
N ALA A 138 -6.50 1.79 4.25
CA ALA A 138 -5.42 1.05 3.61
C ALA A 138 -5.93 -0.17 2.83
N MET A 139 -6.95 -0.87 3.34
CA MET A 139 -7.61 -1.97 2.63
C MET A 139 -8.34 -1.48 1.37
N GLY A 140 -9.03 -0.35 1.45
CA GLY A 140 -9.63 0.31 0.28
C GLY A 140 -8.60 0.65 -0.80
N VAL A 141 -7.44 1.18 -0.40
CA VAL A 141 -6.30 1.44 -1.32
C VAL A 141 -5.79 0.14 -1.95
N ALA A 142 -5.66 -0.94 -1.17
CA ALA A 142 -5.24 -2.24 -1.68
C ALA A 142 -6.22 -2.80 -2.75
N ILE A 143 -7.54 -2.66 -2.52
CA ILE A 143 -8.58 -3.05 -3.48
C ILE A 143 -8.48 -2.20 -4.74
N LEU A 144 -8.34 -0.89 -4.62
CA LEU A 144 -8.20 0.03 -5.75
C LEU A 144 -6.86 -0.12 -6.49
N THR A 145 -5.91 -0.89 -5.94
CA THR A 145 -4.64 -1.21 -6.59
C THR A 145 -4.72 -2.49 -7.42
N LYS A 146 -5.27 -3.58 -6.86
CA LYS A 146 -5.24 -4.91 -7.52
C LYS A 146 -6.55 -5.71 -7.38
N GLY A 147 -7.65 -5.07 -6.99
CA GLY A 147 -8.97 -5.69 -6.87
C GLY A 147 -9.09 -6.61 -5.65
N LEU A 148 -9.82 -7.73 -5.81
CA LEU A 148 -10.21 -8.63 -4.69
C LEU A 148 -9.03 -9.17 -3.87
N VAL A 149 -7.85 -9.30 -4.45
CA VAL A 149 -6.65 -9.75 -3.72
C VAL A 149 -6.32 -8.79 -2.56
N GLY A 150 -6.61 -7.49 -2.74
CA GLY A 150 -6.39 -6.46 -1.72
C GLY A 150 -7.24 -6.63 -0.46
N ILE A 151 -8.36 -7.34 -0.52
CA ILE A 151 -9.19 -7.66 0.67
C ILE A 151 -9.06 -9.12 1.09
N ALA A 152 -8.89 -10.04 0.14
CA ALA A 152 -8.89 -11.46 0.42
C ALA A 152 -7.75 -11.88 1.37
N LEU A 153 -6.52 -11.42 1.10
CA LEU A 153 -5.37 -11.78 1.93
C LEU A 153 -5.40 -11.14 3.32
N PRO A 154 -5.52 -9.80 3.47
CA PRO A 154 -5.60 -9.21 4.80
C PRO A 154 -6.89 -9.61 5.52
N GLY A 155 -8.02 -9.73 4.81
CA GLY A 155 -9.28 -10.19 5.37
C GLY A 155 -9.18 -11.60 5.96
N LEU A 156 -8.50 -12.53 5.27
CA LEU A 156 -8.24 -13.87 5.79
C LEU A 156 -7.43 -13.82 7.10
N VAL A 157 -6.39 -12.98 7.15
CA VAL A 157 -5.58 -12.80 8.37
C VAL A 157 -6.44 -12.25 9.51
N LEU A 158 -7.30 -11.25 9.24
CA LEU A 158 -8.22 -10.68 10.23
C LEU A 158 -9.19 -11.72 10.78
N VAL A 159 -9.80 -12.52 9.90
CA VAL A 159 -10.75 -13.59 10.28
C VAL A 159 -10.04 -14.65 11.14
N ILE A 160 -8.88 -15.13 10.70
CA ILE A 160 -8.12 -16.14 11.47
C ILE A 160 -7.72 -15.58 12.84
N TYR A 161 -7.28 -14.32 12.89
CA TYR A 161 -6.92 -13.65 14.14
C TYR A 161 -8.10 -13.59 15.11
N THR A 162 -9.28 -13.11 14.66
CA THR A 162 -10.48 -13.03 15.50
C THR A 162 -10.94 -14.40 15.99
N LEU A 163 -10.86 -15.43 15.16
CA LEU A 163 -11.22 -16.80 15.55
C LEU A 163 -10.28 -17.36 16.63
N ILE A 164 -8.98 -17.07 16.53
CA ILE A 164 -7.98 -17.55 17.50
C ILE A 164 -8.04 -16.75 18.80
N SER A 165 -8.14 -15.42 18.72
CA SER A 165 -8.22 -14.54 19.89
C SER A 165 -9.55 -14.60 20.62
N ARG A 166 -10.60 -15.15 19.99
CA ARG A 166 -12.00 -15.16 20.46
C ARG A 166 -12.55 -13.77 20.82
N ASP A 167 -12.01 -12.74 20.19
CA ASP A 167 -12.52 -11.37 20.27
C ASP A 167 -13.62 -11.19 19.19
N PHE A 168 -14.86 -11.44 19.61
CA PHE A 168 -16.06 -11.22 18.78
C PHE A 168 -16.73 -9.90 19.12
#